data_67e269439ab89ff840c613e122788130
#
_entry.id   67e269439ab89ff840c613e122788130
#
_cell.length_a   1.000
_cell.length_b   1.000
_cell.length_c   1.000
_cell.angle_alpha   90.00
_cell.angle_beta   90.00
_cell.angle_gamma   90.00
#
_symmetry.space_group_name_H-M   'P 1'
#
loop_
_entity.id
_entity.type
_entity.pdbx_description
1 polymer ?
#
loop_
_entity_poly.entity_id
_entity_poly.type
_entity_poly.pdbx_seq_one_letter_code
_entity_poly.pdbx_strand_id
1 'polypeptide(L)'
;MIVAVVDGLGGGIGKSLVEKLKKSYPWLYVRALGTNSGATARMLKAGADDGATGENAIVVNAGKAQIILGVASILAANGLLGEVTPAMALAVGESEAVKILIPMERCHIRVAAEPGPVSRYLDRAMELVGEELDRLTQA
;
A
#
# COMPACT_ATOMS: atom_id res chain seq x y z
N MET A 1 -11.91 7.35 -8.49
CA MET A 1 -10.48 7.09 -8.25
C MET A 1 -10.34 6.20 -7.02
N ILE A 2 -9.49 5.19 -7.10
CA ILE A 2 -9.25 4.24 -6.02
C ILE A 2 -7.80 4.35 -5.56
N VAL A 3 -7.63 4.50 -4.25
CA VAL A 3 -6.33 4.39 -3.59
C VAL A 3 -6.30 3.02 -2.89
N ALA A 4 -5.40 2.16 -3.30
CA ALA A 4 -5.25 0.83 -2.71
C ALA A 4 -4.12 0.83 -1.69
N VAL A 5 -4.34 0.18 -0.56
CA VAL A 5 -3.30 -0.07 0.44
C VAL A 5 -3.09 -1.57 0.52
N VAL A 6 -1.89 -2.01 0.16
CA VAL A 6 -1.52 -3.44 0.16
C VAL A 6 -0.66 -3.72 1.38
N ASP A 7 -1.05 -4.70 2.19
CA ASP A 7 -0.27 -5.09 3.37
C ASP A 7 -0.46 -6.58 3.68
N GLY A 8 0.35 -7.07 4.59
CA GLY A 8 0.34 -8.45 5.03
C GLY A 8 0.84 -8.58 6.46
N LEU A 9 1.23 -9.79 6.84
CA LEU A 9 1.65 -10.11 8.20
C LEU A 9 0.62 -9.60 9.23
N GLY A 10 1.03 -8.80 10.19
CA GLY A 10 0.14 -8.23 11.20
C GLY A 10 -0.68 -7.03 10.75
N GLY A 11 -0.42 -6.47 9.56
CA GLY A 11 -1.21 -5.35 9.02
C GLY A 11 -0.96 -3.98 9.68
N GLY A 12 0.11 -3.83 10.45
CA GLY A 12 0.36 -2.61 11.22
C GLY A 12 0.66 -1.38 10.36
N ILE A 13 1.47 -1.53 9.32
CA ILE A 13 1.80 -0.43 8.40
C ILE A 13 0.56 -0.05 7.59
N GLY A 14 -0.15 -1.05 7.06
CA GLY A 14 -1.38 -0.82 6.30
C GLY A 14 -2.43 -0.09 7.13
N LYS A 15 -2.62 -0.51 8.38
CA LYS A 15 -3.49 0.19 9.33
C LYS A 15 -3.12 1.66 9.46
N SER A 16 -1.83 1.95 9.70
CA SER A 16 -1.34 3.33 9.86
C SER A 16 -1.51 4.16 8.60
N LEU A 17 -1.26 3.56 7.42
CA LEU A 17 -1.47 4.23 6.14
C LEU A 17 -2.94 4.59 5.94
N VAL A 18 -3.85 3.66 6.20
CA VAL A 18 -5.30 3.92 6.06
C VAL A 18 -5.76 5.02 7.02
N GLU A 19 -5.33 4.97 8.28
CA GLU A 19 -5.68 6.00 9.26
C GLU A 19 -5.23 7.39 8.79
N LYS A 20 -3.99 7.51 8.31
CA LYS A 20 -3.46 8.79 7.85
C LYS A 20 -4.14 9.27 6.57
N LEU A 21 -4.43 8.36 5.63
CA LEU A 21 -5.17 8.69 4.41
C LEU A 21 -6.54 9.27 4.74
N LYS A 22 -7.28 8.60 5.61
CA LYS A 22 -8.63 9.04 5.98
C LYS A 22 -8.63 10.32 6.81
N LYS A 23 -7.59 10.57 7.58
CA LYS A 23 -7.42 11.81 8.32
C LYS A 23 -7.08 12.98 7.41
N SER A 24 -6.13 12.79 6.50
CA SER A 24 -5.63 13.87 5.62
C SER A 24 -6.52 14.10 4.42
N TYR A 25 -7.14 13.04 3.90
CA TYR A 25 -7.95 13.07 2.68
C TYR A 25 -9.23 12.24 2.87
N PRO A 26 -10.15 12.68 3.75
CA PRO A 26 -11.32 11.85 4.15
C PRO A 26 -12.26 11.52 2.99
N TRP A 27 -12.17 12.24 1.89
CA TRP A 27 -12.98 12.04 0.69
C TRP A 27 -12.43 10.95 -0.25
N LEU A 28 -11.21 10.49 -0.04
CA LEU A 28 -10.62 9.44 -0.88
C LEU A 28 -11.31 8.10 -0.67
N TYR A 29 -11.50 7.38 -1.76
CA TYR A 29 -11.95 6.00 -1.70
C TYR A 29 -10.75 5.08 -1.51
N VAL A 30 -10.66 4.45 -0.34
CA VAL A 30 -9.52 3.61 0.05
C VAL A 30 -9.94 2.15 0.06
N ARG A 31 -9.24 1.34 -0.72
CA ARG A 31 -9.45 -0.11 -0.80
C ARG A 31 -8.30 -0.84 -0.11
N ALA A 32 -8.64 -1.64 0.89
CA ALA A 32 -7.67 -2.45 1.60
C ALA A 32 -7.45 -3.79 0.90
N LEU A 33 -6.20 -4.11 0.59
CA LEU A 33 -5.83 -5.37 -0.07
C LEU A 33 -4.83 -6.10 0.82
N GLY A 34 -5.32 -7.06 1.58
CA GLY A 34 -4.48 -7.86 2.47
C GLY A 34 -4.05 -9.17 1.84
N THR A 35 -2.80 -9.56 2.09
CA THR A 35 -2.34 -10.91 1.73
C THR A 35 -2.97 -11.98 2.62
N ASN A 36 -3.45 -11.59 3.80
CA ASN A 36 -4.19 -12.43 4.72
C ASN A 36 -5.39 -11.66 5.29
N SER A 37 -6.36 -12.39 5.83
CA SER A 37 -7.62 -11.80 6.30
C SER A 37 -7.45 -10.88 7.51
N GLY A 38 -6.48 -11.16 8.37
CA GLY A 38 -6.19 -10.31 9.53
C GLY A 38 -5.70 -8.93 9.13
N ALA A 39 -4.80 -8.85 8.15
CA ALA A 39 -4.32 -7.57 7.61
C ALA A 39 -5.46 -6.77 6.98
N THR A 40 -6.29 -7.42 6.17
CA THR A 40 -7.47 -6.76 5.56
C THR A 40 -8.41 -6.23 6.64
N ALA A 41 -8.71 -7.04 7.64
CA ALA A 41 -9.63 -6.66 8.73
C ALA A 41 -9.11 -5.43 9.50
N ARG A 42 -7.81 -5.36 9.78
CA ARG A 42 -7.21 -4.22 10.46
C ARG A 42 -7.32 -2.93 9.65
N MET A 43 -7.09 -3.02 8.36
CA MET A 43 -7.20 -1.86 7.48
C MET A 43 -8.66 -1.39 7.33
N LEU A 44 -9.61 -2.33 7.27
CA LEU A 44 -11.04 -1.98 7.27
C LEU A 44 -11.44 -1.28 8.57
N LYS A 45 -10.99 -1.80 9.71
CA LYS A 45 -11.24 -1.17 11.01
C LYS A 45 -10.61 0.22 11.11
N ALA A 46 -9.50 0.44 10.44
CA ALA A 46 -8.83 1.75 10.39
C ALA A 46 -9.56 2.78 9.53
N GLY A 47 -10.55 2.35 8.75
CA GLY A 47 -11.39 3.25 7.98
C GLY A 47 -11.38 3.05 6.46
N ALA A 48 -10.78 1.99 5.94
CA ALA A 48 -10.87 1.70 4.52
C ALA A 48 -12.35 1.51 4.11
N ASP A 49 -12.68 1.95 2.91
CA ASP A 49 -14.07 1.93 2.42
C ASP A 49 -14.52 0.53 2.04
N ASP A 50 -13.63 -0.26 1.49
CA ASP A 50 -13.84 -1.68 1.24
C ASP A 50 -12.50 -2.42 1.29
N GLY A 51 -12.56 -3.72 1.11
CA GLY A 51 -11.35 -4.53 1.10
C GLY A 51 -11.57 -5.93 0.55
N ALA A 52 -10.49 -6.55 0.16
CA ALA A 52 -10.46 -7.93 -0.30
C ALA A 52 -9.12 -8.58 0.09
N THR A 53 -9.11 -9.91 0.14
CA THR A 53 -7.98 -10.66 0.66
C THR A 53 -7.48 -11.68 -0.36
N GLY A 54 -6.16 -11.80 -0.45
CA GLY A 54 -5.51 -12.88 -1.15
C GLY A 54 -5.01 -12.55 -2.54
N GLU A 55 -4.39 -13.54 -3.17
CA GLU A 55 -3.68 -13.35 -4.44
C GLU A 55 -4.57 -12.80 -5.54
N ASN A 56 -5.70 -13.44 -5.79
CA ASN A 56 -6.56 -13.01 -6.89
C ASN A 56 -7.11 -11.61 -6.67
N ALA A 57 -7.47 -11.29 -5.42
CA ALA A 57 -7.95 -9.95 -5.06
C ALA A 57 -6.90 -8.88 -5.34
N ILE A 58 -5.65 -9.14 -4.97
CA ILE A 58 -4.55 -8.20 -5.23
C ILE A 58 -4.26 -8.08 -6.71
N VAL A 59 -4.20 -9.20 -7.44
CA VAL A 59 -3.94 -9.20 -8.89
C VAL A 59 -5.00 -8.39 -9.63
N VAL A 60 -6.26 -8.62 -9.33
CA VAL A 60 -7.37 -7.92 -9.99
C VAL A 60 -7.38 -6.42 -9.64
N ASN A 61 -7.21 -6.11 -8.36
CA ASN A 61 -7.38 -4.73 -7.89
C ASN A 61 -6.16 -3.84 -8.08
N ALA A 62 -4.97 -4.41 -8.20
CA ALA A 62 -3.77 -3.64 -8.54
C ALA A 62 -3.92 -2.93 -9.88
N GLY A 63 -4.64 -3.52 -10.84
CA GLY A 63 -4.92 -2.91 -12.14
C GLY A 63 -6.00 -1.83 -12.12
N LYS A 64 -6.76 -1.71 -11.03
CA LYS A 64 -7.88 -0.77 -10.92
C LYS A 64 -7.54 0.49 -10.13
N ALA A 65 -6.45 0.49 -9.40
CA ALA A 65 -6.06 1.61 -8.54
C ALA A 65 -5.30 2.67 -9.33
N GLN A 66 -5.37 3.90 -8.89
CA GLN A 66 -4.58 5.02 -9.41
C GLN A 66 -3.36 5.27 -8.53
N ILE A 67 -3.45 4.96 -7.25
CA ILE A 67 -2.34 5.03 -6.30
C ILE A 67 -2.33 3.74 -5.49
N ILE A 68 -1.15 3.15 -5.33
CA ILE A 68 -0.94 1.99 -4.46
C ILE A 68 0.05 2.37 -3.37
N LEU A 69 -0.30 2.15 -2.12
CA LEU A 69 0.59 2.34 -0.99
C LEU A 69 0.87 1.00 -0.29
N GLY A 70 2.04 0.89 0.27
CA GLY A 70 2.44 -0.26 1.06
C GLY A 70 3.91 -0.20 1.41
N VAL A 71 4.41 -1.25 2.05
CA VAL A 71 5.85 -1.42 2.25
C VAL A 71 6.52 -1.83 0.94
N ALA A 72 7.81 -1.54 0.81
CA ALA A 72 8.54 -1.86 -0.42
C ALA A 72 8.49 -3.36 -0.76
N SER A 73 8.33 -4.22 0.23
CA SER A 73 8.26 -5.68 0.04
C SER A 73 7.06 -6.15 -0.77
N ILE A 74 6.06 -5.31 -1.01
CA ILE A 74 4.94 -5.71 -1.89
C ILE A 74 5.37 -5.86 -3.35
N LEU A 75 6.53 -5.34 -3.70
CA LEU A 75 7.15 -5.52 -5.02
C LEU A 75 8.12 -6.71 -5.06
N ALA A 76 8.39 -7.34 -3.93
CA ALA A 76 9.33 -8.44 -3.84
C ALA A 76 8.60 -9.78 -3.89
N ALA A 77 8.90 -10.58 -4.91
CA ALA A 77 8.38 -11.95 -4.97
C ALA A 77 8.78 -12.71 -3.70
N ASN A 78 7.81 -13.36 -3.06
CA ASN A 78 7.97 -14.07 -1.80
C ASN A 78 8.33 -13.18 -0.60
N GLY A 79 8.11 -11.89 -0.71
CA GLY A 79 8.24 -10.95 0.40
C GLY A 79 7.20 -11.20 1.49
N LEU A 80 7.39 -10.60 2.66
CA LEU A 80 6.54 -10.78 3.84
C LEU A 80 6.40 -12.27 4.21
N LEU A 81 7.54 -12.96 4.35
CA LEU A 81 7.62 -14.38 4.69
C LEU A 81 6.85 -15.29 3.71
N GLY A 82 6.81 -14.91 2.44
CA GLY A 82 6.12 -15.66 1.41
C GLY A 82 4.66 -15.27 1.20
N GLU A 83 4.12 -14.35 1.99
CA GLU A 83 2.73 -13.91 1.79
C GLU A 83 2.54 -13.15 0.48
N VAL A 84 3.58 -12.44 0.01
CA VAL A 84 3.55 -11.80 -1.31
C VAL A 84 3.99 -12.84 -2.34
N THR A 85 3.04 -13.38 -3.07
CA THR A 85 3.36 -14.34 -4.13
C THR A 85 4.01 -13.62 -5.33
N PRO A 86 4.75 -14.36 -6.19
CA PRO A 86 5.27 -13.76 -7.43
C PRO A 86 4.19 -13.10 -8.28
N ALA A 87 2.99 -13.67 -8.33
CA ALA A 87 1.87 -13.10 -9.08
C ALA A 87 1.40 -11.76 -8.49
N MET A 88 1.36 -11.64 -7.16
CA MET A 88 1.03 -10.38 -6.48
C MET A 88 2.07 -9.30 -6.79
N ALA A 89 3.36 -9.63 -6.62
CA ALA A 89 4.45 -8.70 -6.87
C ALA A 89 4.44 -8.22 -8.33
N LEU A 90 4.21 -9.13 -9.27
CA LEU A 90 4.11 -8.81 -10.69
C LEU A 90 2.94 -7.85 -10.95
N ALA A 91 1.77 -8.15 -10.41
CA ALA A 91 0.57 -7.34 -10.62
C ALA A 91 0.75 -5.91 -10.07
N VAL A 92 1.34 -5.76 -8.89
CA VAL A 92 1.64 -4.45 -8.32
C VAL A 92 2.66 -3.72 -9.19
N GLY A 93 3.73 -4.41 -9.60
CA GLY A 93 4.78 -3.82 -10.43
C GLY A 93 4.31 -3.39 -11.81
N GLU A 94 3.44 -4.18 -12.44
CA GLU A 94 2.89 -3.88 -13.77
C GLU A 94 1.78 -2.81 -13.75
N SER A 95 1.18 -2.57 -12.60
CA SER A 95 0.09 -1.60 -12.49
C SER A 95 0.54 -0.22 -12.96
N GLU A 96 -0.34 0.49 -13.66
CA GLU A 96 -0.10 1.89 -14.05
C GLU A 96 -0.28 2.84 -12.87
N ALA A 97 -0.76 2.36 -11.73
CA ALA A 97 -0.84 3.15 -10.51
C ALA A 97 0.53 3.68 -10.10
N VAL A 98 0.56 4.86 -9.54
CA VAL A 98 1.76 5.34 -8.85
C VAL A 98 1.91 4.57 -7.55
N LYS A 99 3.08 4.00 -7.30
CA LYS A 99 3.36 3.23 -6.09
C LYS A 99 4.13 4.12 -5.12
N ILE A 100 3.55 4.35 -3.95
CA ILE A 100 4.16 5.10 -2.86
C ILE A 100 4.51 4.10 -1.77
N LEU A 101 5.80 3.89 -1.56
CA LEU A 101 6.29 2.76 -0.77
C LEU A 101 7.03 3.23 0.47
N ILE A 102 6.68 2.61 1.60
CA ILE A 102 7.43 2.79 2.84
C ILE A 102 8.70 1.94 2.74
N PRO A 103 9.89 2.55 2.89
CA PRO A 103 11.13 1.80 2.78
C PRO A 103 11.29 0.84 3.96
N MET A 104 11.52 -0.42 3.64
CA MET A 104 11.78 -1.48 4.62
C MET A 104 12.95 -2.30 4.12
N GLU A 105 13.99 -2.46 4.95
CA GLU A 105 15.17 -3.26 4.61
C GLU A 105 14.92 -4.72 4.97
N ARG A 106 14.16 -5.41 4.15
CA ARG A 106 13.83 -6.84 4.28
C ARG A 106 14.05 -7.53 2.95
N CYS A 107 14.02 -8.84 2.93
CA CYS A 107 14.17 -9.66 1.72
C CYS A 107 15.49 -9.38 0.99
N HIS A 108 16.57 -9.17 1.74
CA HIS A 108 17.90 -8.81 1.21
C HIS A 108 17.91 -7.47 0.44
N ILE A 109 16.94 -6.61 0.72
CA ILE A 109 16.88 -5.27 0.13
C ILE A 109 17.51 -4.28 1.09
N ARG A 110 18.46 -3.49 0.60
CA ARG A 110 19.04 -2.34 1.31
C ARG A 110 18.61 -1.07 0.57
N VAL A 111 18.11 -0.11 1.29
CA VAL A 111 17.64 1.15 0.70
C VAL A 111 18.72 2.20 0.85
N ALA A 112 19.19 2.75 -0.28
CA ALA A 112 20.24 3.77 -0.31
C ALA A 112 19.64 5.16 -0.02
N ALA A 113 19.10 5.34 1.18
CA ALA A 113 18.49 6.57 1.65
C ALA A 113 18.77 6.72 3.15
N GLU A 114 18.60 7.93 3.67
CA GLU A 114 18.77 8.17 5.10
C GLU A 114 17.77 7.34 5.91
N PRO A 115 18.25 6.55 6.89
CA PRO A 115 17.33 5.82 7.77
C PRO A 115 16.59 6.80 8.69
N GLY A 116 15.38 6.42 9.07
CA GLY A 116 14.58 7.24 9.96
C GLY A 116 13.45 6.42 10.58
N PRO A 117 12.69 7.02 11.49
CA PRO A 117 11.54 6.36 12.10
C PRO A 117 10.41 6.17 11.08
N VAL A 118 9.64 5.09 11.25
CA VAL A 118 8.51 4.76 10.36
C VAL A 118 7.53 5.93 10.26
N SER A 119 7.28 6.63 11.36
CA SER A 119 6.39 7.80 11.39
C SER A 119 6.76 8.85 10.35
N ARG A 120 8.05 9.09 10.16
CA ARG A 120 8.52 10.05 9.15
C ARG A 120 8.22 9.60 7.74
N TYR A 121 8.37 8.31 7.46
CA TYR A 121 8.05 7.75 6.16
C TYR A 121 6.54 7.79 5.88
N LEU A 122 5.74 7.54 6.91
CA LEU A 122 4.27 7.62 6.79
C LEU A 122 3.84 9.06 6.48
N ASP A 123 4.42 10.05 7.15
CA ASP A 123 4.13 11.46 6.89
C ASP A 123 4.56 11.87 5.48
N ARG A 124 5.75 11.42 5.06
CA ARG A 124 6.22 11.68 3.69
C ARG A 124 5.31 11.02 2.66
N ALA A 125 4.81 9.84 2.95
CA ALA A 125 3.86 9.16 2.05
C ALA A 125 2.60 10.01 1.85
N MET A 126 2.09 10.65 2.89
CA MET A 126 0.92 11.55 2.77
C MET A 126 1.21 12.78 1.91
N GLU A 127 2.42 13.35 2.01
CA GLU A 127 2.83 14.44 1.13
C GLU A 127 2.87 13.98 -0.33
N LEU A 128 3.43 12.80 -0.59
CA LEU A 128 3.49 12.22 -1.94
C LEU A 128 2.09 11.94 -2.50
N VAL A 129 1.17 11.47 -1.65
CA VAL A 129 -0.24 11.32 -2.05
C VAL A 129 -0.80 12.66 -2.51
N GLY A 130 -0.58 13.73 -1.73
CA GLY A 130 -1.03 15.07 -2.09
C GLY A 130 -0.47 15.54 -3.43
N GLU A 131 0.82 15.36 -3.66
CA GLU A 131 1.45 15.70 -4.93
C GLU A 131 0.81 14.92 -6.09
N GLU A 132 0.55 13.65 -5.89
CA GLU A 132 -0.05 12.79 -6.92
C GLU A 132 -1.51 13.14 -7.19
N LEU A 133 -2.27 13.50 -6.16
CA LEU A 133 -3.65 13.97 -6.31
C LEU A 133 -3.69 15.26 -7.14
N ASP A 134 -2.79 16.19 -6.89
CA ASP A 134 -2.68 17.43 -7.66
C ASP A 134 -2.39 17.12 -9.13
N ARG A 135 -1.45 16.22 -9.39
CA ARG A 135 -1.09 15.82 -10.75
C ARG A 135 -2.27 15.17 -11.46
N LEU A 136 -3.02 14.31 -10.81
CA LEU A 136 -4.17 13.61 -11.40
C LEU A 136 -5.34 14.56 -11.69
N THR A 137 -5.52 15.61 -10.88
CA THR A 137 -6.61 16.57 -11.09
C THR A 137 -6.29 17.61 -12.16
N GLN A 138 -5.02 17.77 -12.54
CA GLN A 138 -4.58 18.68 -13.60
C GLN A 138 -4.54 18.05 -15.00
N ALA A 139 -4.69 16.75 -15.04
CA ALA A 139 -4.60 16.00 -16.30
C ALA A 139 -5.87 16.13 -17.16
#